data_7ba8a5537aa586acc7ec856a8f51579f
#
_entry.id   7ba8a5537aa586acc7ec856a8f51579f
#
_cell.length_a   1.000
_cell.length_b   1.000
_cell.length_c   1.000
_cell.angle_alpha   90.00
_cell.angle_beta   90.00
_cell.angle_gamma   90.00
#
_symmetry.space_group_name_H-M   'P 1'
#
loop_
_entity.id
_entity.type
_entity.pdbx_description
1 polymer ?
#
loop_
_entity_poly.entity_id
_entity_poly.type
_entity_poly.pdbx_seq_one_letter_code
_entity_poly.pdbx_strand_id
1 'polypeptide(L)'
;GSGMDALAALGIVLPITLIMQAFANLVGLGGAPRAGIKLGEGRPDEANRIFHTAFCLLVLLGITIGAAAFCFARQIVLLFGCPESAVGFAVSYLRIYACGTIFVMLAQGLNPFILTQGYSWLAMSSVLLGALINIVLDPLFIFTFGMGVQGSSLATILSQLCSCVWIVCFFFSRKSLFRFQASLLGLSPGRIFSIVSLGFTPFIMTLTECAIQIVFNVNLNRATGGDRDY
;
A
#
# COMPACT_ATOMS: atom_id res chain seq x y z
N GLY A 1 7.97 27.57 11.64
CA GLY A 1 8.09 27.24 10.28
C GLY A 1 8.22 25.78 9.91
N SER A 2 9.41 25.20 9.94
CA SER A 2 9.68 23.87 9.31
C SER A 2 8.86 22.68 9.86
N GLY A 3 8.48 22.68 11.11
CA GLY A 3 7.68 21.61 11.71
C GLY A 3 6.21 21.61 11.23
N MET A 4 5.62 22.79 11.09
CA MET A 4 4.24 22.90 10.57
C MET A 4 4.17 22.57 9.07
N ASP A 5 5.18 22.96 8.30
CA ASP A 5 5.27 22.62 6.87
C ASP A 5 5.44 21.10 6.68
N ALA A 6 6.19 20.43 7.57
CA ALA A 6 6.34 18.99 7.59
C ALA A 6 5.01 18.27 7.90
N LEU A 7 4.23 18.76 8.87
CA LEU A 7 2.90 18.22 9.19
C LEU A 7 1.90 18.44 8.06
N ALA A 8 1.92 19.61 7.43
CA ALA A 8 1.09 19.91 6.26
C ALA A 8 1.43 18.96 5.09
N ALA A 9 2.72 18.71 4.85
CA ALA A 9 3.17 17.75 3.83
C ALA A 9 2.63 16.34 4.10
N LEU A 10 2.71 15.84 5.34
CA LEU A 10 2.17 14.53 5.72
C LEU A 10 0.66 14.44 5.51
N GLY A 11 -0.09 15.49 5.89
CA GLY A 11 -1.53 15.55 5.66
C GLY A 11 -1.94 15.39 4.19
N ILE A 12 -1.11 15.88 3.28
CA ILE A 12 -1.34 15.78 1.83
C ILE A 12 -0.92 14.41 1.28
N VAL A 13 0.18 13.84 1.79
CA VAL A 13 0.73 12.60 1.24
C VAL A 13 -0.06 11.38 1.72
N LEU A 14 -0.63 11.38 2.92
CA LEU A 14 -1.42 10.28 3.45
C LEU A 14 -2.58 9.85 2.52
N PRO A 15 -3.45 10.75 2.01
CA PRO A 15 -4.47 10.39 1.03
C PRO A 15 -3.88 9.78 -0.24
N ILE A 16 -2.73 10.26 -0.71
CA ILE A 16 -2.07 9.72 -1.91
C ILE A 16 -1.62 8.27 -1.67
N THR A 17 -1.04 7.98 -0.49
CA THR A 17 -0.65 6.60 -0.14
C THR A 17 -1.86 5.67 0.01
N LEU A 18 -3.01 6.17 0.49
CA LEU A 18 -4.25 5.40 0.54
C LEU A 18 -4.77 5.02 -0.85
N ILE A 19 -4.65 5.91 -1.84
CA ILE A 19 -5.01 5.57 -3.23
C ILE A 19 -4.13 4.43 -3.73
N MET A 20 -2.83 4.47 -3.45
CA MET A 20 -1.92 3.37 -3.81
C MET A 20 -2.33 2.06 -3.13
N GLN A 21 -2.69 2.10 -1.85
CA GLN A 21 -3.17 0.94 -1.10
C GLN A 21 -4.52 0.40 -1.62
N ALA A 22 -5.40 1.28 -2.13
CA ALA A 22 -6.66 0.87 -2.74
C ALA A 22 -6.43 -0.12 -3.90
N PHE A 23 -5.40 0.08 -4.70
CA PHE A 23 -5.05 -0.87 -5.78
C PHE A 23 -4.54 -2.22 -5.24
N ALA A 24 -3.83 -2.23 -4.11
CA ALA A 24 -3.44 -3.48 -3.46
C ALA A 24 -4.68 -4.23 -2.95
N ASN A 25 -5.64 -3.52 -2.35
CA ASN A 25 -6.92 -4.07 -1.88
C ASN A 25 -7.78 -4.59 -3.04
N LEU A 26 -7.81 -3.87 -4.18
CA LEU A 26 -8.49 -4.31 -5.40
C LEU A 26 -8.05 -5.73 -5.80
N VAL A 27 -6.77 -5.98 -5.79
CA VAL A 27 -6.20 -7.27 -6.21
C VAL A 27 -6.28 -8.30 -5.09
N GLY A 28 -5.89 -7.94 -3.87
CA GLY A 28 -5.83 -8.86 -2.73
C GLY A 28 -7.21 -9.34 -2.30
N LEU A 29 -8.13 -8.41 -2.03
CA LEU A 29 -9.49 -8.73 -1.58
C LEU A 29 -10.40 -9.19 -2.74
N GLY A 30 -10.01 -8.93 -3.98
CA GLY A 30 -10.68 -9.49 -5.16
C GLY A 30 -10.24 -10.91 -5.50
N GLY A 31 -8.94 -11.19 -5.37
CA GLY A 31 -8.35 -12.47 -5.74
C GLY A 31 -8.43 -13.54 -4.67
N ALA A 32 -8.18 -13.19 -3.42
CA ALA A 32 -8.09 -14.16 -2.32
C ALA A 32 -9.37 -14.94 -2.07
N PRO A 33 -10.58 -14.33 -1.99
CA PRO A 33 -11.81 -15.10 -1.83
C PRO A 33 -12.08 -16.05 -3.00
N ARG A 34 -11.79 -15.63 -4.22
CA ARG A 34 -11.96 -16.49 -5.41
C ARG A 34 -11.02 -17.70 -5.39
N ALA A 35 -9.77 -17.48 -5.00
CA ALA A 35 -8.82 -18.57 -4.82
C ALA A 35 -9.26 -19.50 -3.68
N GLY A 36 -9.80 -18.95 -2.59
CA GLY A 36 -10.35 -19.72 -1.47
C GLY A 36 -11.53 -20.60 -1.89
N ILE A 37 -12.47 -20.07 -2.69
CA ILE A 37 -13.59 -20.87 -3.25
C ILE A 37 -13.06 -22.04 -4.09
N LYS A 38 -12.06 -21.80 -4.95
CA LYS A 38 -11.46 -22.85 -5.77
C LYS A 38 -10.73 -23.92 -4.95
N LEU A 39 -10.09 -23.53 -3.85
CA LEU A 39 -9.52 -24.48 -2.89
C LEU A 39 -10.63 -25.33 -2.24
N GLY A 40 -11.75 -24.73 -1.82
CA GLY A 40 -12.89 -25.42 -1.23
C GLY A 40 -13.60 -26.36 -2.21
N GLU A 41 -13.60 -26.05 -3.50
CA GLU A 41 -14.11 -26.92 -4.59
C GLU A 41 -13.18 -28.11 -4.90
N GLY A 42 -12.01 -28.23 -4.21
CA GLY A 42 -11.02 -29.25 -4.51
C GLY A 42 -10.25 -29.01 -5.83
N ARG A 43 -10.16 -27.75 -6.28
CA ARG A 43 -9.51 -27.34 -7.55
C ARG A 43 -8.26 -26.48 -7.25
N PRO A 44 -7.21 -27.04 -6.62
CA PRO A 44 -6.03 -26.27 -6.21
C PRO A 44 -5.25 -25.65 -7.36
N ASP A 45 -5.27 -26.27 -8.54
CA ASP A 45 -4.58 -25.74 -9.74
C ASP A 45 -5.21 -24.42 -10.21
N GLU A 46 -6.53 -24.32 -10.19
CA GLU A 46 -7.22 -23.08 -10.55
C GLU A 46 -6.99 -21.99 -9.51
N ALA A 47 -7.05 -22.35 -8.23
CA ALA A 47 -6.74 -21.44 -7.14
C ALA A 47 -5.31 -20.88 -7.25
N ASN A 48 -4.36 -21.75 -7.59
CA ASN A 48 -2.97 -21.37 -7.79
C ASN A 48 -2.78 -20.44 -9.02
N ARG A 49 -3.52 -20.66 -10.10
CA ARG A 49 -3.53 -19.74 -11.25
C ARG A 49 -4.09 -18.36 -10.91
N ILE A 50 -5.11 -18.27 -10.06
CA ILE A 50 -5.65 -16.99 -9.57
C ILE A 50 -4.59 -16.27 -8.73
N PHE A 51 -3.93 -16.99 -7.81
CA PHE A 51 -2.85 -16.45 -6.97
C PHE A 51 -1.71 -15.86 -7.83
N HIS A 52 -1.23 -16.59 -8.85
CA HIS A 52 -0.16 -16.12 -9.74
C HIS A 52 -0.59 -14.90 -10.56
N THR A 53 -1.84 -14.88 -11.05
CA THR A 53 -2.38 -13.70 -11.76
C THR A 53 -2.44 -12.50 -10.83
N ALA A 54 -2.88 -12.67 -9.58
CA ALA A 54 -2.91 -11.61 -8.58
C ALA A 54 -1.48 -11.12 -8.24
N PHE A 55 -0.53 -12.05 -8.06
CA PHE A 55 0.87 -11.70 -7.82
C PHE A 55 1.47 -10.87 -8.97
N CYS A 56 1.32 -11.32 -10.21
CA CYS A 56 1.80 -10.59 -11.38
C CYS A 56 1.14 -9.20 -11.49
N LEU A 57 -0.17 -9.12 -11.21
CA LEU A 57 -0.90 -7.86 -11.25
C LEU A 57 -0.43 -6.89 -10.16
N LEU A 58 -0.15 -7.38 -8.94
CA LEU A 58 0.42 -6.57 -7.85
C LEU A 58 1.80 -6.04 -8.20
N VAL A 59 2.66 -6.87 -8.78
CA VAL A 59 4.00 -6.44 -9.23
C VAL A 59 3.88 -5.39 -10.32
N LEU A 60 3.04 -5.62 -11.33
CA LEU A 60 2.83 -4.68 -12.42
C LEU A 60 2.28 -3.33 -11.93
N LEU A 61 1.25 -3.36 -11.09
CA LEU A 61 0.68 -2.15 -10.48
C LEU A 61 1.69 -1.46 -9.57
N GLY A 62 2.46 -2.21 -8.77
CA GLY A 62 3.49 -1.65 -7.91
C GLY A 62 4.56 -0.89 -8.68
N ILE A 63 5.02 -1.46 -9.80
CA ILE A 63 6.00 -0.81 -10.68
C ILE A 63 5.38 0.39 -11.40
N THR A 64 4.21 0.25 -12.01
CA THR A 64 3.59 1.32 -12.82
C THR A 64 3.15 2.50 -11.96
N ILE A 65 2.48 2.24 -10.83
CA ILE A 65 2.02 3.29 -9.90
C ILE A 65 3.23 3.92 -9.20
N GLY A 66 4.22 3.13 -8.79
CA GLY A 66 5.47 3.64 -8.20
C GLY A 66 6.23 4.54 -9.17
N ALA A 67 6.42 4.10 -10.42
CA ALA A 67 7.08 4.91 -11.45
C ALA A 67 6.30 6.20 -11.74
N ALA A 68 4.97 6.13 -11.88
CA ALA A 68 4.13 7.30 -12.09
C ALA A 68 4.22 8.27 -10.91
N ALA A 69 4.14 7.78 -9.67
CA ALA A 69 4.27 8.61 -8.48
C ALA A 69 5.66 9.22 -8.34
N PHE A 70 6.71 8.53 -8.72
CA PHE A 70 8.07 9.06 -8.69
C PHE A 70 8.27 10.17 -9.74
N CYS A 71 7.84 9.93 -10.99
CA CYS A 71 8.00 10.89 -12.11
C CYS A 71 7.12 12.12 -11.92
N PHE A 72 5.88 11.93 -11.50
CA PHE A 72 4.87 13.01 -11.39
C PHE A 72 4.65 13.47 -9.94
N ALA A 73 5.60 13.19 -9.02
CA ALA A 73 5.46 13.51 -7.60
C ALA A 73 5.06 14.97 -7.33
N ARG A 74 5.69 15.93 -8.03
CA ARG A 74 5.40 17.35 -7.86
C ARG A 74 3.99 17.70 -8.34
N GLN A 75 3.59 17.20 -9.50
CA GLN A 75 2.27 17.46 -10.08
C GLN A 75 1.16 16.87 -9.19
N ILE A 76 1.36 15.66 -8.71
CA ILE A 76 0.43 14.98 -7.81
C ILE A 76 0.26 15.78 -6.52
N VAL A 77 1.35 16.15 -5.87
CA VAL A 77 1.33 16.92 -4.61
C VAL A 77 0.63 18.27 -4.78
N LEU A 78 0.88 18.97 -5.89
CA LEU A 78 0.22 20.25 -6.20
C LEU A 78 -1.27 20.06 -6.51
N LEU A 79 -1.65 18.99 -7.20
CA LEU A 79 -3.05 18.67 -7.49
C LEU A 79 -3.86 18.45 -6.20
N PHE A 80 -3.22 17.90 -5.15
CA PHE A 80 -3.82 17.72 -3.82
C PHE A 80 -3.80 18.99 -2.94
N GLY A 81 -3.40 20.14 -3.51
CA GLY A 81 -3.48 21.44 -2.84
C GLY A 81 -2.39 21.68 -1.80
N CYS A 82 -1.20 21.13 -1.99
CA CYS A 82 -0.08 21.35 -1.09
C CYS A 82 0.38 22.81 -1.12
N PRO A 83 0.54 23.48 0.05
CA PRO A 83 1.12 24.82 0.13
C PRO A 83 2.56 24.83 -0.42
N GLU A 84 2.96 25.89 -1.10
CA GLU A 84 4.30 25.99 -1.70
C GLU A 84 5.44 25.75 -0.73
N SER A 85 5.30 26.20 0.52
CA SER A 85 6.27 25.96 1.61
C SER A 85 6.46 24.47 1.95
N ALA A 86 5.43 23.65 1.77
CA ALA A 86 5.44 22.23 2.13
C ALA A 86 5.74 21.30 0.92
N VAL A 87 5.68 21.80 -0.32
CA VAL A 87 5.86 21.00 -1.54
C VAL A 87 7.17 20.22 -1.54
N GLY A 88 8.27 20.84 -1.10
CA GLY A 88 9.58 20.19 -1.04
C GLY A 88 9.58 18.94 -0.16
N PHE A 89 8.95 19.03 1.02
CA PHE A 89 8.83 17.90 1.95
C PHE A 89 7.92 16.81 1.41
N ALA A 90 6.76 17.16 0.86
CA ALA A 90 5.79 16.24 0.31
C ALA A 90 6.33 15.47 -0.92
N VAL A 91 7.02 16.15 -1.82
CA VAL A 91 7.66 15.54 -3.00
C VAL A 91 8.76 14.57 -2.58
N SER A 92 9.60 14.96 -1.63
CA SER A 92 10.67 14.09 -1.12
C SER A 92 10.10 12.83 -0.48
N TYR A 93 9.07 12.96 0.37
CA TYR A 93 8.35 11.83 0.96
C TYR A 93 7.78 10.91 -0.12
N LEU A 94 7.02 11.48 -1.06
CA LEU A 94 6.33 10.71 -2.09
C LEU A 94 7.30 9.97 -3.01
N ARG A 95 8.44 10.58 -3.37
CA ARG A 95 9.47 9.91 -4.18
C ARG A 95 10.09 8.72 -3.48
N ILE A 96 10.44 8.88 -2.20
CA ILE A 96 10.97 7.77 -1.40
C ILE A 96 9.91 6.67 -1.30
N TYR A 97 8.66 7.01 -0.95
CA TYR A 97 7.56 6.06 -0.85
C TYR A 97 7.29 5.34 -2.17
N ALA A 98 7.39 6.05 -3.30
CA ALA A 98 7.21 5.49 -4.64
C ALA A 98 8.21 4.37 -4.96
N CYS A 99 9.47 4.50 -4.52
CA CYS A 99 10.48 3.44 -4.66
C CYS A 99 10.11 2.16 -3.90
N GLY A 100 9.36 2.28 -2.80
CA GLY A 100 8.91 1.15 -1.98
C GLY A 100 7.50 0.66 -2.28
N THR A 101 6.78 1.28 -3.22
CA THR A 101 5.37 0.95 -3.52
C THR A 101 5.17 -0.52 -3.85
N ILE A 102 6.12 -1.17 -4.50
CA ILE A 102 6.04 -2.60 -4.81
C ILE A 102 5.95 -3.46 -3.54
N PHE A 103 6.69 -3.12 -2.49
CA PHE A 103 6.66 -3.85 -1.21
C PHE A 103 5.33 -3.64 -0.50
N VAL A 104 4.80 -2.42 -0.53
CA VAL A 104 3.47 -2.09 0.00
C VAL A 104 2.40 -2.90 -0.73
N MET A 105 2.41 -2.92 -2.06
CA MET A 105 1.47 -3.67 -2.89
C MET A 105 1.51 -5.16 -2.59
N LEU A 106 2.70 -5.74 -2.51
CA LEU A 106 2.86 -7.17 -2.22
C LEU A 106 2.48 -7.50 -0.78
N ALA A 107 2.91 -6.70 0.21
CA ALA A 107 2.58 -6.95 1.61
C ALA A 107 1.07 -6.92 1.85
N GLN A 108 0.37 -5.91 1.34
CA GLN A 108 -1.07 -5.78 1.54
C GLN A 108 -1.89 -6.69 0.62
N GLY A 109 -1.51 -6.81 -0.65
CA GLY A 109 -2.27 -7.58 -1.63
C GLY A 109 -2.15 -9.09 -1.45
N LEU A 110 -1.04 -9.61 -0.91
CA LEU A 110 -0.87 -11.05 -0.66
C LEU A 110 -1.36 -11.49 0.73
N ASN A 111 -1.47 -10.59 1.69
CA ASN A 111 -1.92 -10.92 3.06
C ASN A 111 -3.30 -11.63 3.08
N PRO A 112 -4.33 -11.19 2.31
CA PRO A 112 -5.61 -11.89 2.24
C PRO A 112 -5.51 -13.34 1.74
N PHE A 113 -4.54 -13.68 0.90
CA PHE A 113 -4.32 -15.06 0.45
C PHE A 113 -3.78 -15.97 1.58
N ILE A 114 -3.11 -15.41 2.59
CA ILE A 114 -2.73 -16.17 3.80
C ILE A 114 -3.97 -16.45 4.64
N LEU A 115 -4.86 -15.46 4.78
CA LEU A 115 -6.13 -15.60 5.53
C LEU A 115 -7.02 -16.69 4.93
N THR A 116 -7.15 -16.77 3.60
CA THR A 116 -7.98 -17.78 2.93
C THR A 116 -7.47 -19.21 3.11
N GLN A 117 -6.19 -19.38 3.47
CA GLN A 117 -5.62 -20.70 3.83
C GLN A 117 -5.83 -21.06 5.30
N GLY A 118 -6.49 -20.20 6.10
CA GLY A 118 -6.71 -20.41 7.52
C GLY A 118 -5.56 -19.98 8.43
N TYR A 119 -4.49 -19.40 7.91
CA TYR A 119 -3.34 -18.96 8.70
C TYR A 119 -3.48 -17.51 9.21
N SER A 120 -4.61 -17.21 9.90
CA SER A 120 -4.91 -15.87 10.41
C SER A 120 -3.81 -15.30 11.32
N TRP A 121 -3.24 -16.16 12.18
CA TRP A 121 -2.13 -15.76 13.05
C TRP A 121 -0.92 -15.25 12.26
N LEU A 122 -0.58 -15.92 11.18
CA LEU A 122 0.58 -15.58 10.36
C LEU A 122 0.34 -14.29 9.55
N ALA A 123 -0.88 -14.10 9.05
CA ALA A 123 -1.30 -12.86 8.40
C ALA A 123 -1.25 -11.67 9.37
N MET A 124 -1.75 -11.84 10.59
CA MET A 124 -1.70 -10.83 11.65
C MET A 124 -0.26 -10.53 12.07
N SER A 125 0.58 -11.57 12.22
CA SER A 125 2.00 -11.39 12.58
C SER A 125 2.78 -10.55 11.57
N SER A 126 2.46 -10.65 10.27
CA SER A 126 3.11 -9.81 9.25
C SER A 126 2.80 -8.33 9.42
N VAL A 127 1.54 -8.00 9.78
CA VAL A 127 1.11 -6.63 10.05
C VAL A 127 1.75 -6.09 11.34
N LEU A 128 1.73 -6.90 12.40
CA LEU A 128 2.36 -6.54 13.68
C LEU A 128 3.86 -6.31 13.53
N LEU A 129 4.55 -7.19 12.79
CA LEU A 129 5.98 -7.04 12.50
C LEU A 129 6.27 -5.71 11.81
N GLY A 130 5.50 -5.38 10.76
CA GLY A 130 5.63 -4.11 10.07
C GLY A 130 5.39 -2.92 11.00
N ALA A 131 4.33 -2.96 11.80
CA ALA A 131 3.99 -1.90 12.74
C ALA A 131 5.08 -1.70 13.80
N LEU A 132 5.60 -2.77 14.39
CA LEU A 132 6.66 -2.70 15.40
C LEU A 132 7.96 -2.13 14.82
N ILE A 133 8.36 -2.58 13.63
CA ILE A 133 9.54 -2.06 12.95
C ILE A 133 9.35 -0.57 12.62
N ASN A 134 8.18 -0.17 12.15
CA ASN A 134 7.88 1.24 11.85
C ASN A 134 7.97 2.11 13.11
N ILE A 135 7.36 1.70 14.23
CA ILE A 135 7.39 2.42 15.51
C ILE A 135 8.84 2.61 16.02
N VAL A 136 9.73 1.66 15.76
CA VAL A 136 11.14 1.76 16.16
C VAL A 136 11.94 2.63 15.18
N LEU A 137 11.72 2.46 13.87
CA LEU A 137 12.49 3.15 12.85
C LEU A 137 12.09 4.61 12.68
N ASP A 138 10.80 4.97 12.89
CA ASP A 138 10.33 6.36 12.76
C ASP A 138 11.11 7.31 13.67
N PRO A 139 11.15 7.13 15.00
CA PRO A 139 11.91 8.03 15.87
C PRO A 139 13.43 7.98 15.59
N LEU A 140 13.96 6.83 15.20
CA LEU A 140 15.37 6.67 14.87
C LEU A 140 15.76 7.55 13.67
N PHE A 141 14.98 7.49 12.57
CA PHE A 141 15.28 8.25 11.36
C PHE A 141 14.91 9.72 11.48
N ILE A 142 13.80 10.03 12.17
CA ILE A 142 13.35 11.41 12.33
C ILE A 142 14.26 12.20 13.28
N PHE A 143 14.56 11.65 14.46
CA PHE A 143 15.28 12.38 15.52
C PHE A 143 16.78 12.08 15.56
N THR A 144 17.19 10.79 15.49
CA THR A 144 18.61 10.43 15.64
C THR A 144 19.39 10.76 14.38
N PHE A 145 18.85 10.45 13.19
CA PHE A 145 19.50 10.78 11.91
C PHE A 145 19.09 12.17 11.39
N GLY A 146 18.13 12.85 12.01
CA GLY A 146 17.70 14.19 11.60
C GLY A 146 17.06 14.28 10.23
N MET A 147 16.56 13.15 9.68
CA MET A 147 16.01 13.09 8.32
C MET A 147 14.59 13.67 8.20
N GLY A 148 13.92 13.97 9.34
CA GLY A 148 12.58 14.53 9.35
C GLY A 148 11.57 13.70 8.56
N VAL A 149 10.82 14.35 7.67
CA VAL A 149 9.75 13.72 6.85
C VAL A 149 10.27 12.61 5.93
N GLN A 150 11.49 12.74 5.42
CA GLN A 150 12.12 11.71 4.59
C GLN A 150 12.42 10.44 5.38
N GLY A 151 12.80 10.61 6.65
CA GLY A 151 13.03 9.50 7.57
C GLY A 151 11.78 8.67 7.81
N SER A 152 10.64 9.33 8.02
CA SER A 152 9.36 8.63 8.20
C SER A 152 8.96 7.83 6.95
N SER A 153 9.15 8.38 5.74
CA SER A 153 8.92 7.64 4.50
C SER A 153 9.81 6.40 4.41
N LEU A 154 11.10 6.55 4.72
CA LEU A 154 12.06 5.45 4.68
C LEU A 154 11.72 4.36 5.71
N ALA A 155 11.35 4.74 6.93
CA ALA A 155 10.91 3.81 7.97
C ALA A 155 9.68 3.01 7.52
N THR A 156 8.70 3.67 6.89
CA THR A 156 7.51 3.02 6.35
C THR A 156 7.88 1.99 5.28
N ILE A 157 8.75 2.33 4.33
CA ILE A 157 9.15 1.38 3.28
C ILE A 157 9.91 0.19 3.85
N LEU A 158 10.85 0.40 4.77
CA LEU A 158 11.60 -0.67 5.39
C LEU A 158 10.70 -1.61 6.19
N SER A 159 9.72 -1.07 6.90
CA SER A 159 8.73 -1.87 7.62
C SER A 159 7.87 -2.70 6.66
N GLN A 160 7.44 -2.12 5.56
CA GLN A 160 6.68 -2.83 4.52
C GLN A 160 7.54 -3.88 3.79
N LEU A 161 8.81 -3.60 3.57
CA LEU A 161 9.75 -4.59 3.04
C LEU A 161 9.85 -5.81 3.96
N CYS A 162 10.00 -5.59 5.27
CA CYS A 162 10.06 -6.69 6.25
C CYS A 162 8.76 -7.51 6.26
N SER A 163 7.59 -6.85 6.23
CA SER A 163 6.29 -7.51 6.10
C SER A 163 6.18 -8.30 4.80
N CYS A 164 6.63 -7.71 3.70
CA CYS A 164 6.63 -8.36 2.38
C CYS A 164 7.51 -9.62 2.39
N VAL A 165 8.73 -9.52 2.92
CA VAL A 165 9.64 -10.67 3.05
C VAL A 165 9.01 -11.77 3.89
N TRP A 166 8.40 -11.43 5.04
CA TRP A 166 7.68 -12.39 5.88
C TRP A 166 6.59 -13.14 5.12
N ILE A 167 5.76 -12.42 4.38
CA ILE A 167 4.66 -12.97 3.58
C ILE A 167 5.19 -13.85 2.45
N VAL A 168 6.19 -13.39 1.72
CA VAL A 168 6.79 -14.12 0.59
C VAL A 168 7.46 -15.40 1.09
N CYS A 169 8.20 -15.35 2.21
CA CYS A 169 8.79 -16.55 2.83
C CYS A 169 7.73 -17.60 3.19
N PHE A 170 6.54 -17.17 3.65
CA PHE A 170 5.46 -18.11 3.90
C PHE A 170 5.02 -18.82 2.62
N PHE A 171 4.85 -18.10 1.49
CA PHE A 171 4.44 -18.72 0.22
C PHE A 171 5.49 -19.66 -0.37
N PHE A 172 6.76 -19.51 0.00
CA PHE A 172 7.81 -20.48 -0.34
C PHE A 172 7.86 -21.67 0.65
N SER A 173 7.17 -21.59 1.77
CA SER A 173 7.16 -22.67 2.74
C SER A 173 6.30 -23.85 2.29
N ARG A 174 6.59 -25.05 2.82
CA ARG A 174 5.78 -26.26 2.57
C ARG A 174 4.36 -26.19 3.14
N LYS A 175 4.08 -25.22 4.01
CA LYS A 175 2.77 -25.03 4.66
C LYS A 175 1.78 -24.31 3.75
N SER A 176 2.26 -23.56 2.78
CA SER A 176 1.38 -22.85 1.84
C SER A 176 0.72 -23.80 0.86
N LEU A 177 -0.59 -23.63 0.69
CA LEU A 177 -1.39 -24.29 -0.34
C LEU A 177 -1.15 -23.68 -1.72
N PHE A 178 -0.79 -22.39 -1.77
CA PHE A 178 -0.37 -21.73 -3.00
C PHE A 178 1.14 -21.90 -3.19
N ARG A 179 1.53 -22.48 -4.32
CA ARG A 179 2.94 -22.74 -4.62
C ARG A 179 3.39 -21.87 -5.79
N PHE A 180 4.50 -21.17 -5.60
CA PHE A 180 5.12 -20.44 -6.70
C PHE A 180 5.61 -21.41 -7.79
N GLN A 181 5.04 -21.28 -8.98
CA GLN A 181 5.43 -22.03 -10.18
C GLN A 181 5.64 -21.03 -11.32
N ALA A 182 6.88 -20.92 -11.79
CA ALA A 182 7.23 -19.98 -12.86
C ALA A 182 6.41 -20.21 -14.15
N SER A 183 5.98 -21.45 -14.41
CA SER A 183 5.14 -21.81 -15.55
C SER A 183 3.71 -21.26 -15.49
N LEU A 184 3.24 -20.85 -14.30
CA LEU A 184 1.89 -20.29 -14.08
C LEU A 184 1.88 -18.77 -14.05
N LEU A 185 3.05 -18.13 -14.11
CA LEU A 185 3.16 -16.67 -14.17
C LEU A 185 2.58 -16.20 -15.50
N GLY A 186 1.47 -15.47 -15.43
CA GLY A 186 0.81 -14.94 -16.63
C GLY A 186 -0.47 -14.19 -16.31
N LEU A 187 -0.70 -13.16 -17.11
CA LEU A 187 -1.87 -12.32 -17.05
C LEU A 187 -2.93 -12.87 -18.01
N SER A 188 -4.00 -13.46 -17.47
CA SER A 188 -5.16 -13.88 -18.26
C SER A 188 -6.26 -12.82 -18.12
N PRO A 189 -6.77 -12.23 -19.22
CA PRO A 189 -7.79 -11.19 -19.16
C PRO A 189 -9.05 -11.61 -18.39
N GLY A 190 -9.50 -12.85 -18.55
CA GLY A 190 -10.67 -13.37 -17.84
C GLY A 190 -10.45 -13.47 -16.33
N ARG A 191 -9.24 -13.87 -15.88
CA ARG A 191 -8.92 -13.91 -14.45
C ARG A 191 -8.73 -12.52 -13.87
N ILE A 192 -8.11 -11.60 -14.63
CA ILE A 192 -7.99 -10.19 -14.23
C ILE A 192 -9.37 -9.59 -14.03
N PHE A 193 -10.26 -9.73 -15.01
CA PHE A 193 -11.62 -9.23 -14.89
C PHE A 193 -12.36 -9.84 -13.69
N SER A 194 -12.17 -11.12 -13.46
CA SER A 194 -12.72 -11.82 -12.31
C SER A 194 -12.22 -11.22 -10.97
N ILE A 195 -10.91 -10.98 -10.82
CA ILE A 195 -10.31 -10.38 -9.62
C ILE A 195 -10.82 -8.95 -9.44
N VAL A 196 -10.76 -8.13 -10.49
CA VAL A 196 -11.15 -6.72 -10.44
C VAL A 196 -12.62 -6.55 -10.11
N SER A 197 -13.51 -7.37 -10.68
CA SER A 197 -14.96 -7.27 -10.44
C SER A 197 -15.33 -7.47 -8.96
N LEU A 198 -14.68 -8.40 -8.26
CA LEU A 198 -14.91 -8.63 -6.84
C LEU A 198 -14.18 -7.61 -5.96
N GLY A 199 -12.97 -7.22 -6.37
CA GLY A 199 -12.16 -6.24 -5.65
C GLY A 199 -12.62 -4.79 -5.83
N PHE A 200 -13.56 -4.53 -6.74
CA PHE A 200 -14.06 -3.19 -7.00
C PHE A 200 -14.74 -2.57 -5.77
N THR A 201 -15.50 -3.37 -5.01
CA THR A 201 -16.17 -2.90 -3.78
C THR A 201 -15.18 -2.40 -2.73
N PRO A 202 -14.19 -3.20 -2.27
CA PRO A 202 -13.19 -2.70 -1.31
C PRO A 202 -12.33 -1.56 -1.88
N PHE A 203 -12.09 -1.53 -3.19
CA PHE A 203 -11.42 -0.43 -3.84
C PHE A 203 -12.18 0.89 -3.67
N ILE A 204 -13.48 0.92 -3.98
CA ILE A 204 -14.32 2.10 -3.80
C ILE A 204 -14.43 2.50 -2.32
N MET A 205 -14.51 1.54 -1.39
CA MET A 205 -14.50 1.83 0.04
C MET A 205 -13.23 2.59 0.46
N THR A 206 -12.06 2.11 0.04
CA THR A 206 -10.79 2.78 0.35
C THR A 206 -10.69 4.16 -0.32
N LEU A 207 -11.20 4.33 -1.54
CA LEU A 207 -11.27 5.66 -2.18
C LEU A 207 -12.21 6.61 -1.44
N THR A 208 -13.31 6.11 -0.89
CA THR A 208 -14.24 6.91 -0.07
C THR A 208 -13.56 7.38 1.22
N GLU A 209 -12.81 6.50 1.89
CA GLU A 209 -11.99 6.87 3.05
C GLU A 209 -10.97 7.96 2.71
N CYS A 210 -10.32 7.84 1.55
CA CYS A 210 -9.40 8.86 1.04
C CYS A 210 -10.12 10.21 0.83
N ALA A 211 -11.29 10.20 0.20
CA ALA A 211 -12.09 11.41 -0.02
C ALA A 211 -12.51 12.07 1.30
N ILE A 212 -12.92 11.30 2.29
CA ILE A 212 -13.25 11.79 3.65
C ILE A 212 -12.04 12.46 4.28
N GLN A 213 -10.84 11.86 4.20
CA GLN A 213 -9.62 12.44 4.75
C GLN A 213 -9.24 13.75 4.06
N ILE A 214 -9.38 13.83 2.73
CA ILE A 214 -9.13 15.07 1.98
C ILE A 214 -10.07 16.17 2.43
N VAL A 215 -11.38 15.90 2.50
CA VAL A 215 -12.38 16.87 2.94
C VAL A 215 -12.13 17.32 4.38
N PHE A 216 -11.77 16.39 5.27
CA PHE A 216 -11.44 16.70 6.65
C PHE A 216 -10.21 17.60 6.74
N ASN A 217 -9.13 17.29 6.03
CA ASN A 217 -7.90 18.10 6.00
C ASN A 217 -8.14 19.50 5.42
N VAL A 218 -8.92 19.63 4.35
CA VAL A 218 -9.28 20.92 3.76
C VAL A 218 -10.10 21.77 4.76
N ASN A 219 -11.08 21.18 5.43
CA ASN A 219 -11.88 21.92 6.42
C ASN A 219 -11.06 22.30 7.66
N LEU A 220 -10.17 21.42 8.12
CA LEU A 220 -9.28 21.72 9.23
C LEU A 220 -8.34 22.89 8.92
N ASN A 221 -7.76 22.90 7.71
CA ASN A 221 -6.89 23.98 7.25
C ASN A 221 -7.66 25.31 7.12
N ARG A 222 -8.92 25.28 6.71
CA ARG A 222 -9.77 26.48 6.66
C ARG A 222 -10.12 26.99 8.06
N ALA A 223 -10.42 26.09 8.99
CA ALA A 223 -10.76 26.44 10.36
C ALA A 223 -9.56 27.00 11.15
N THR A 224 -8.35 26.45 10.90
CA THR A 224 -7.11 26.94 11.55
C THR A 224 -6.47 28.13 10.84
N GLY A 225 -6.73 28.33 9.54
CA GLY A 225 -6.23 29.47 8.75
C GLY A 225 -7.08 30.74 8.87
N GLY A 226 -8.31 30.61 9.35
CA GLY A 226 -9.22 31.76 9.54
C GLY A 226 -8.92 32.63 10.77
N ASP A 227 -8.03 32.19 11.67
CA ASP A 227 -7.68 32.91 12.90
C ASP A 227 -6.40 33.76 12.78
N ARG A 228 -5.89 33.99 11.58
CA ARG A 228 -4.66 34.76 11.33
C ARG A 228 -4.86 36.20 10.86
N ASP A 229 -6.12 36.68 10.84
CA ASP A 229 -6.43 38.06 10.44
C ASP A 229 -6.88 38.96 11.62
N TYR A 230 -6.35 38.68 12.84
CA TYR A 230 -6.43 39.65 13.97
C TYR A 230 -5.10 39.80 14.65
#